data_4ad9a28e71e23e835dae0e79e73b0409
#
_entry.id   4ad9a28e71e23e835dae0e79e73b0409
#
_cell.length_a   1.000
_cell.length_b   1.000
_cell.length_c   1.000
_cell.angle_alpha   90.00
_cell.angle_beta   90.00
_cell.angle_gamma   90.00
#
_symmetry.space_group_name_H-M   'P 1'
#
loop_
_entity.id
_entity.type
_entity.pdbx_description
1 polymer ?
#
loop_
_entity_poly.entity_id
_entity_poly.type
_entity_poly.pdbx_seq_one_letter_code
_entity_poly.pdbx_strand_id
1 'polypeptide(L)'
;LHKGVIKMQSNINYESLNRASSRGRYRSRSRRHHAPKFPIFMLIVLLILITVILSSGKIKGIRFASHGTNAAETTVLQTTAPEPPTTTADPGIKILADAEKKAQQYDYEGAMELIRSNEKVAQGAEGQAALAKYEEQKGKLVKQDIHKITHVFFHTLIMDTSKAFDGSKQATGYNQVMTTKDEFEKILQSMYDKGFVLVSLHDIAYETDDTEKGGKKMVEGNIMLPPDKKAFVLSQDDVCYYEYMDGHGFAKDLIVGTDGKPKNEMIMNDGTTSVGSYDVVPLLDDFVTKHPDFSYKGAKGVVAVTGYNGVFGYRTDQAYEGKNANIEQDRITVGKVAQCLRDDGWELASHSWGHKDYGKESLKELQTDMGKWQDRVGKLIGGTDIILYAFGADIGDWHPYKTTNEKYQYLEKVGFRYFCNVDSNQYYVQMGSNYLRQGRRNLDGLRMWEDIQNPTKSKTADLFNAADVFDKARPTPVPSY
;
A
#
# COMPACT_ATOMS: atom_id res chain seq x y z
N LEU A 1 14.36 -10.76 -27.53
CA LEU A 1 13.20 -10.08 -26.95
C LEU A 1 13.34 -9.95 -25.42
N HIS A 2 13.80 -10.98 -24.70
CA HIS A 2 13.98 -10.97 -23.23
C HIS A 2 15.02 -9.92 -22.76
N LYS A 3 16.15 -9.80 -23.48
CA LYS A 3 17.18 -8.81 -23.14
C LYS A 3 16.76 -7.35 -23.37
N GLY A 4 15.75 -7.12 -24.20
CA GLY A 4 15.26 -5.78 -24.53
C GLY A 4 14.43 -5.14 -23.40
N VAL A 5 13.55 -5.90 -22.76
CA VAL A 5 12.66 -5.40 -21.67
C VAL A 5 13.47 -5.04 -20.42
N ILE A 6 14.44 -5.88 -20.06
CA ILE A 6 15.33 -5.63 -18.91
C ILE A 6 16.23 -4.40 -19.18
N LYS A 7 16.68 -4.22 -20.43
CA LYS A 7 17.48 -3.06 -20.82
C LYS A 7 16.69 -1.75 -20.83
N MET A 8 15.36 -1.83 -21.11
CA MET A 8 14.46 -0.68 -21.09
C MET A 8 14.26 -0.11 -19.67
N GLN A 9 14.04 -0.96 -18.66
CA GLN A 9 13.83 -0.49 -17.28
C GLN A 9 15.12 -0.04 -16.57
N SER A 10 16.30 -0.58 -16.95
CA SER A 10 17.57 -0.19 -16.35
C SER A 10 18.06 1.22 -16.75
N ASN A 11 17.43 1.86 -17.73
CA ASN A 11 17.80 3.20 -18.19
C ASN A 11 17.03 4.32 -17.49
N ILE A 12 15.98 4.01 -16.70
CA ILE A 12 15.41 5.01 -15.79
C ILE A 12 16.39 5.17 -14.63
N ASN A 13 17.26 6.13 -14.76
CA ASN A 13 18.17 6.49 -13.70
C ASN A 13 17.41 7.36 -12.67
N TYR A 14 16.68 6.71 -11.75
CA TYR A 14 16.05 7.38 -10.60
C TYR A 14 17.07 8.21 -9.80
N GLU A 15 18.35 7.82 -9.77
CA GLU A 15 19.40 8.68 -9.23
C GLU A 15 19.55 9.98 -10.01
N SER A 16 19.29 10.02 -11.33
CA SER A 16 19.38 11.26 -12.10
C SER A 16 18.21 12.21 -11.79
N LEU A 17 17.04 11.71 -11.47
CA LEU A 17 15.91 12.51 -10.99
C LEU A 17 16.21 13.11 -9.61
N ASN A 18 16.74 12.32 -8.68
CA ASN A 18 17.17 12.78 -7.35
C ASN A 18 18.36 13.77 -7.41
N ARG A 19 19.33 13.56 -8.30
CA ARG A 19 20.46 14.49 -8.48
C ARG A 19 20.05 15.83 -9.08
N ALA A 20 18.96 15.87 -9.87
CA ALA A 20 18.42 17.13 -10.40
C ALA A 20 17.78 17.99 -9.30
N SER A 21 17.08 17.36 -8.35
CA SER A 21 16.52 18.04 -7.17
C SER A 21 17.60 18.58 -6.23
N SER A 22 18.72 17.84 -6.04
CA SER A 22 19.81 18.27 -5.14
C SER A 22 20.77 19.31 -5.72
N ARG A 23 20.76 19.57 -7.04
CA ARG A 23 21.64 20.57 -7.69
C ARG A 23 21.04 21.97 -7.82
N GLY A 24 19.83 22.19 -7.39
CA GLY A 24 19.17 23.49 -7.29
C GLY A 24 19.70 24.38 -6.16
N ARG A 25 20.93 24.19 -5.69
CA ARG A 25 21.58 25.15 -4.80
C ARG A 25 21.99 26.38 -5.60
N TYR A 26 21.12 27.37 -5.58
CA TYR A 26 21.43 28.74 -5.90
C TYR A 26 22.76 29.15 -5.27
N ARG A 27 23.74 29.49 -6.09
CA ARG A 27 24.87 30.32 -5.67
C ARG A 27 24.31 31.72 -5.39
N SER A 28 23.82 31.97 -4.16
CA SER A 28 23.59 33.32 -3.72
C SER A 28 24.93 33.97 -3.48
N ARG A 29 25.25 34.99 -4.30
CA ARG A 29 26.28 35.98 -3.99
C ARG A 29 25.95 36.58 -2.63
N SER A 30 26.83 36.43 -1.66
CA SER A 30 26.73 37.05 -0.36
C SER A 30 26.70 38.58 -0.51
N ARG A 31 25.54 39.18 -0.40
CA ARG A 31 25.41 40.55 0.08
C ARG A 31 25.19 40.46 1.58
N ARG A 32 26.19 40.93 2.33
CA ARG A 32 26.09 41.15 3.77
C ARG A 32 24.97 42.18 4.01
N HIS A 33 23.80 41.71 4.41
CA HIS A 33 22.80 42.55 5.07
C HIS A 33 22.94 42.32 6.57
N HIS A 34 23.25 43.40 7.28
CA HIS A 34 23.21 43.45 8.73
C HIS A 34 21.80 43.07 9.20
N ALA A 35 21.69 42.02 9.97
CA ALA A 35 20.47 41.69 10.71
C ALA A 35 20.23 42.76 11.79
N PRO A 36 19.02 43.27 11.96
CA PRO A 36 18.71 44.16 13.06
C PRO A 36 18.83 43.38 14.37
N LYS A 37 19.65 43.90 15.27
CA LYS A 37 19.77 43.39 16.64
C LYS A 37 18.45 43.68 17.37
N PHE A 38 17.60 42.69 17.54
CA PHE A 38 16.49 42.79 18.47
C PHE A 38 17.06 42.97 19.89
N PRO A 39 16.65 43.99 20.62
CA PRO A 39 17.21 44.24 21.95
C PRO A 39 16.72 43.18 22.93
N ILE A 40 17.67 42.52 23.57
CA ILE A 40 17.50 41.53 24.68
C ILE A 40 16.53 42.07 25.76
N PHE A 41 16.36 43.36 25.83
CA PHE A 41 15.44 44.05 26.74
C PHE A 41 13.96 43.67 26.55
N MET A 42 13.53 43.36 25.34
CA MET A 42 12.13 42.96 25.09
C MET A 42 11.82 41.54 25.56
N LEU A 43 12.83 40.67 25.52
CA LEU A 43 12.69 39.29 26.03
C LEU A 43 12.59 39.25 27.58
N ILE A 44 13.31 40.14 28.24
CA ILE A 44 13.29 40.29 29.72
C ILE A 44 11.95 40.87 30.17
N VAL A 45 11.37 41.83 29.47
CA VAL A 45 10.05 42.38 29.81
C VAL A 45 8.94 41.34 29.63
N LEU A 46 9.02 40.48 28.60
CA LEU A 46 8.05 39.39 28.38
C LEU A 46 8.12 38.33 29.48
N LEU A 47 9.33 37.96 29.94
CA LEU A 47 9.54 37.04 31.05
C LEU A 47 9.04 37.57 32.40
N ILE A 48 9.20 38.90 32.66
CA ILE A 48 8.70 39.53 33.89
C ILE A 48 7.16 39.59 33.88
N LEU A 49 6.52 39.81 32.73
CA LEU A 49 5.06 39.80 32.60
C LEU A 49 4.47 38.42 32.86
N ILE A 50 5.13 37.34 32.39
CA ILE A 50 4.71 35.96 32.62
C ILE A 50 4.84 35.55 34.09
N THR A 51 5.91 36.01 34.80
CA THR A 51 6.09 35.71 36.22
C THR A 51 5.11 36.49 37.11
N VAL A 52 4.70 37.70 36.73
CA VAL A 52 3.69 38.48 37.47
C VAL A 52 2.29 37.86 37.31
N ILE A 53 1.97 37.28 36.15
CA ILE A 53 0.70 36.58 35.92
C ILE A 53 0.63 35.24 36.70
N LEU A 54 1.76 34.53 36.87
CA LEU A 54 1.83 33.27 37.57
C LEU A 54 1.90 33.43 39.12
N SER A 55 2.30 34.59 39.64
CA SER A 55 2.38 34.89 41.06
C SER A 55 1.12 35.52 41.66
N SER A 56 0.14 35.92 40.88
CA SER A 56 -1.12 36.50 41.35
C SER A 56 -2.24 35.45 41.51
N GLY A 57 -1.91 34.32 42.09
CA GLY A 57 -2.88 33.27 42.47
C GLY A 57 -3.77 33.71 43.64
N LYS A 58 -4.68 34.66 43.42
CA LYS A 58 -5.83 34.93 44.29
C LYS A 58 -6.89 35.73 43.53
N ILE A 59 -7.78 35.05 42.88
CA ILE A 59 -9.10 35.62 42.55
C ILE A 59 -10.13 34.80 43.32
N LYS A 60 -10.55 35.33 44.44
CA LYS A 60 -11.71 34.86 45.20
C LYS A 60 -12.99 35.20 44.43
N GLY A 61 -13.97 34.25 44.52
CA GLY A 61 -15.23 34.27 43.85
C GLY A 61 -16.03 35.54 43.92
N ILE A 62 -16.61 35.91 42.80
CA ILE A 62 -17.62 36.95 42.66
C ILE A 62 -18.95 36.30 43.00
N ARG A 63 -19.53 36.72 44.14
CA ARG A 63 -20.93 36.43 44.54
C ARG A 63 -21.81 37.47 43.80
N PHE A 64 -22.73 36.99 42.93
CA PHE A 64 -23.84 37.83 42.51
C PHE A 64 -24.93 37.75 43.57
N ALA A 65 -25.32 38.93 44.08
CA ALA A 65 -26.46 39.09 44.97
C ALA A 65 -27.77 38.95 44.21
N SER A 66 -28.61 38.01 44.60
CA SER A 66 -29.99 37.91 44.10
C SER A 66 -30.89 38.90 44.87
N HIS A 67 -31.54 39.77 44.09
CA HIS A 67 -32.75 40.46 44.62
C HIS A 67 -33.95 39.53 44.40
N GLY A 68 -34.62 39.21 45.52
CA GLY A 68 -35.82 38.40 45.49
C GLY A 68 -37.04 39.21 45.05
N THR A 69 -37.90 38.57 44.24
CA THR A 69 -39.32 38.83 44.18
C THR A 69 -40.06 37.53 44.14
N ASN A 70 -40.99 37.37 45.09
CA ASN A 70 -41.89 36.23 45.22
C ASN A 70 -42.80 36.10 43.99
N ALA A 71 -42.92 34.90 43.44
CA ALA A 71 -44.09 34.46 42.69
C ALA A 71 -44.11 32.92 42.63
N ALA A 72 -45.17 32.38 43.19
CA ALA A 72 -45.90 31.14 42.94
C ALA A 72 -45.14 29.90 42.49
N GLU A 73 -45.20 28.87 43.34
CA GLU A 73 -44.95 27.47 43.03
C GLU A 73 -45.85 26.96 41.89
N THR A 74 -45.23 26.63 40.75
CA THR A 74 -45.84 25.74 39.75
C THR A 74 -44.98 24.50 39.68
N THR A 75 -45.50 23.40 40.22
CA THR A 75 -44.91 22.07 40.16
C THR A 75 -44.88 21.61 38.69
N VAL A 76 -43.77 21.73 38.04
CA VAL A 76 -43.56 21.09 36.72
C VAL A 76 -43.06 19.68 36.96
N LEU A 77 -43.94 18.71 36.71
CA LEU A 77 -43.61 17.31 36.56
C LEU A 77 -42.61 17.21 35.37
N GLN A 78 -41.31 16.95 35.70
CA GLN A 78 -40.34 16.51 34.73
C GLN A 78 -40.75 15.12 34.22
N THR A 79 -41.42 15.09 33.09
CA THR A 79 -41.54 13.87 32.29
C THR A 79 -40.18 13.62 31.65
N THR A 80 -39.38 12.73 32.24
CA THR A 80 -38.21 12.15 31.55
C THR A 80 -38.73 11.39 30.35
N ALA A 81 -38.50 11.94 29.15
CA ALA A 81 -38.67 11.18 27.93
C ALA A 81 -37.76 9.95 28.03
N PRO A 82 -38.27 8.74 27.71
CA PRO A 82 -37.42 7.57 27.67
C PRO A 82 -36.35 7.79 26.59
N GLU A 83 -35.08 7.60 26.94
CA GLU A 83 -34.03 7.48 25.95
C GLU A 83 -34.48 6.45 24.90
N PRO A 84 -34.30 6.75 23.60
CA PRO A 84 -34.62 5.76 22.58
C PRO A 84 -33.78 4.50 22.87
N PRO A 85 -34.39 3.31 22.81
CA PRO A 85 -33.64 2.08 23.10
C PRO A 85 -32.45 2.01 22.13
N THR A 86 -31.26 1.97 22.69
CA THR A 86 -30.04 1.58 21.95
C THR A 86 -30.28 0.13 21.54
N THR A 87 -30.83 -0.08 20.36
CA THR A 87 -30.94 -1.41 19.75
C THR A 87 -29.51 -1.88 19.49
N THR A 88 -28.90 -2.55 20.45
CA THR A 88 -27.75 -3.42 20.19
C THR A 88 -28.25 -4.45 19.20
N ALA A 89 -27.77 -4.35 17.94
CA ALA A 89 -28.11 -5.32 16.91
C ALA A 89 -27.89 -6.73 17.47
N ASP A 90 -28.85 -7.62 17.24
CA ASP A 90 -28.74 -9.02 17.69
C ASP A 90 -27.41 -9.58 17.25
N PRO A 91 -26.57 -10.08 18.17
CA PRO A 91 -25.26 -10.67 17.84
C PRO A 91 -25.35 -11.72 16.73
N GLY A 92 -26.49 -12.41 16.60
CA GLY A 92 -26.73 -13.38 15.55
C GLY A 92 -26.81 -12.75 14.16
N ILE A 93 -27.40 -11.57 14.02
CA ILE A 93 -27.47 -10.84 12.74
C ILE A 93 -26.05 -10.46 12.27
N LYS A 94 -25.21 -9.99 13.20
CA LYS A 94 -23.81 -9.67 12.88
C LYS A 94 -23.01 -10.89 12.44
N ILE A 95 -23.16 -12.02 13.11
CA ILE A 95 -22.48 -13.28 12.75
C ILE A 95 -22.85 -13.70 11.33
N LEU A 96 -24.15 -13.67 10.97
CA LEU A 96 -24.60 -14.04 9.63
C LEU A 96 -24.08 -13.06 8.57
N ALA A 97 -24.06 -11.76 8.85
CA ALA A 97 -23.50 -10.75 7.93
C ALA A 97 -21.99 -10.92 7.72
N ASP A 98 -21.24 -11.17 8.79
CA ASP A 98 -19.80 -11.42 8.71
C ASP A 98 -19.49 -12.75 7.96
N ALA A 99 -20.32 -13.80 8.17
CA ALA A 99 -20.21 -15.05 7.44
C ALA A 99 -20.53 -14.89 5.94
N GLU A 100 -21.56 -14.12 5.58
CA GLU A 100 -21.88 -13.81 4.18
C GLU A 100 -20.72 -13.06 3.50
N LYS A 101 -20.10 -12.08 4.19
CA LYS A 101 -18.93 -11.38 3.67
C LYS A 101 -17.76 -12.35 3.38
N LYS A 102 -17.49 -13.29 4.29
CA LYS A 102 -16.48 -14.34 4.07
C LYS A 102 -16.82 -15.23 2.86
N ALA A 103 -18.09 -15.63 2.75
CA ALA A 103 -18.56 -16.46 1.64
C ALA A 103 -18.46 -15.73 0.29
N GLN A 104 -18.76 -14.45 0.25
CA GLN A 104 -18.55 -13.61 -0.94
C GLN A 104 -17.09 -13.57 -1.40
N GLN A 105 -16.14 -13.75 -0.48
CA GLN A 105 -14.71 -13.83 -0.73
C GLN A 105 -14.21 -15.28 -0.88
N TYR A 106 -15.10 -16.22 -1.17
CA TYR A 106 -14.81 -17.66 -1.36
C TYR A 106 -14.28 -18.38 -0.10
N ASP A 107 -14.31 -17.74 1.08
CA ASP A 107 -13.94 -18.34 2.38
C ASP A 107 -15.15 -19.06 3.00
N TYR A 108 -15.67 -20.06 2.28
CA TYR A 108 -16.84 -20.81 2.73
C TYR A 108 -16.58 -21.58 4.03
N GLU A 109 -15.34 -22.09 4.22
CA GLU A 109 -14.96 -22.77 5.47
C GLU A 109 -15.03 -21.79 6.64
N GLY A 110 -14.35 -20.63 6.53
CA GLY A 110 -14.37 -19.62 7.57
C GLY A 110 -15.77 -19.04 7.81
N ALA A 111 -16.61 -18.93 6.78
CA ALA A 111 -18.00 -18.53 6.92
C ALA A 111 -18.82 -19.54 7.73
N MET A 112 -18.69 -20.82 7.41
CA MET A 112 -19.39 -21.91 8.13
C MET A 112 -18.89 -22.06 9.56
N GLU A 113 -17.57 -21.94 9.78
CA GLU A 113 -16.97 -21.98 11.11
C GLU A 113 -17.51 -20.85 11.99
N LEU A 114 -17.59 -19.63 11.44
CA LEU A 114 -18.15 -18.48 12.15
C LEU A 114 -19.60 -18.70 12.57
N ILE A 115 -20.45 -19.28 11.71
CA ILE A 115 -21.82 -19.63 12.06
C ILE A 115 -21.84 -20.72 13.17
N ARG A 116 -21.03 -21.78 13.02
CA ARG A 116 -20.95 -22.89 13.98
C ARG A 116 -20.41 -22.46 15.34
N SER A 117 -19.63 -21.39 15.42
CA SER A 117 -19.13 -20.86 16.68
C SER A 117 -20.20 -20.31 17.62
N ASN A 118 -21.43 -20.09 17.13
CA ASN A 118 -22.56 -19.66 17.91
C ASN A 118 -23.74 -20.64 17.74
N GLU A 119 -23.99 -21.44 18.75
CA GLU A 119 -24.98 -22.54 18.72
C GLU A 119 -26.38 -22.04 18.35
N LYS A 120 -26.81 -20.91 18.90
CA LYS A 120 -28.14 -20.33 18.62
C LYS A 120 -28.27 -19.95 17.13
N VAL A 121 -27.23 -19.38 16.53
CA VAL A 121 -27.21 -19.02 15.10
C VAL A 121 -27.15 -20.30 14.26
N ALA A 122 -26.30 -21.24 14.63
CA ALA A 122 -26.14 -22.50 13.90
C ALA A 122 -27.40 -23.34 13.85
N GLN A 123 -28.21 -23.34 14.92
CA GLN A 123 -29.47 -24.09 15.02
C GLN A 123 -30.66 -23.30 14.45
N GLY A 124 -30.54 -21.98 14.26
CA GLY A 124 -31.57 -21.14 13.68
C GLY A 124 -31.81 -21.43 12.19
N ALA A 125 -33.02 -21.16 11.70
CA ALA A 125 -33.38 -21.45 10.30
C ALA A 125 -32.45 -20.74 9.29
N GLU A 126 -32.09 -19.47 9.54
CA GLU A 126 -31.18 -18.70 8.68
C GLU A 126 -29.76 -19.28 8.70
N GLY A 127 -29.25 -19.67 9.87
CA GLY A 127 -27.94 -20.32 10.00
C GLY A 127 -27.85 -21.66 9.28
N GLN A 128 -28.90 -22.50 9.42
CA GLN A 128 -28.96 -23.78 8.69
C GLN A 128 -29.02 -23.57 7.17
N ALA A 129 -29.81 -22.60 6.70
CA ALA A 129 -29.89 -22.26 5.27
C ALA A 129 -28.55 -21.74 4.74
N ALA A 130 -27.85 -20.88 5.49
CA ALA A 130 -26.54 -20.37 5.12
C ALA A 130 -25.49 -21.49 5.08
N LEU A 131 -25.45 -22.38 6.08
CA LEU A 131 -24.53 -23.54 6.10
C LEU A 131 -24.74 -24.44 4.89
N ALA A 132 -26.00 -24.77 4.55
CA ALA A 132 -26.31 -25.59 3.37
C ALA A 132 -25.89 -24.90 2.07
N LYS A 133 -26.17 -23.60 1.92
CA LYS A 133 -25.76 -22.76 0.77
C LYS A 133 -24.25 -22.78 0.60
N TYR A 134 -23.50 -22.56 1.68
CA TYR A 134 -22.04 -22.44 1.60
C TYR A 134 -21.36 -23.79 1.32
N GLU A 135 -21.88 -24.90 1.86
CA GLU A 135 -21.39 -26.24 1.53
C GLU A 135 -21.61 -26.57 0.06
N GLU A 136 -22.81 -26.24 -0.50
CA GLU A 136 -23.08 -26.41 -1.92
C GLU A 136 -22.14 -25.57 -2.81
N GLN A 137 -21.92 -24.28 -2.45
CA GLN A 137 -21.04 -23.40 -3.22
C GLN A 137 -19.58 -23.83 -3.14
N LYS A 138 -19.10 -24.24 -1.97
CA LYS A 138 -17.78 -24.81 -1.76
C LYS A 138 -17.54 -26.01 -2.66
N GLY A 139 -18.54 -26.91 -2.80
CA GLY A 139 -18.46 -28.08 -3.66
C GLY A 139 -18.31 -27.79 -5.16
N LYS A 140 -18.55 -26.54 -5.58
CA LYS A 140 -18.40 -26.11 -6.99
C LYS A 140 -17.01 -25.49 -7.28
N LEU A 141 -16.19 -25.27 -6.26
CA LEU A 141 -14.87 -24.69 -6.42
C LEU A 141 -13.90 -25.69 -7.06
N VAL A 142 -12.98 -25.14 -7.86
CA VAL A 142 -11.88 -25.91 -8.48
C VAL A 142 -10.54 -25.34 -8.05
N LYS A 143 -9.55 -26.23 -7.86
CA LYS A 143 -8.19 -25.82 -7.55
C LYS A 143 -7.60 -25.05 -8.74
N GLN A 144 -7.04 -23.88 -8.47
CA GLN A 144 -6.34 -23.07 -9.45
C GLN A 144 -4.94 -23.63 -9.71
N ASP A 145 -4.51 -23.62 -10.98
CA ASP A 145 -3.13 -23.92 -11.36
C ASP A 145 -2.24 -22.73 -11.03
N ILE A 146 -1.34 -22.88 -10.05
CA ILE A 146 -0.46 -21.79 -9.60
C ILE A 146 0.43 -21.27 -10.73
N HIS A 147 0.75 -22.08 -11.74
CA HIS A 147 1.55 -21.68 -12.90
C HIS A 147 0.77 -20.79 -13.89
N LYS A 148 -0.55 -20.63 -13.69
CA LYS A 148 -1.42 -19.72 -14.45
C LYS A 148 -1.89 -18.51 -13.66
N ILE A 149 -1.17 -18.13 -12.61
CA ILE A 149 -1.44 -16.93 -11.83
C ILE A 149 -0.53 -15.81 -12.32
N THR A 150 -1.13 -14.78 -12.93
CA THR A 150 -0.40 -13.59 -13.36
C THR A 150 -0.18 -12.66 -12.17
N HIS A 151 0.94 -11.91 -12.18
CA HIS A 151 1.23 -10.86 -11.22
C HIS A 151 1.37 -9.54 -11.97
N VAL A 152 0.58 -8.56 -11.61
CA VAL A 152 0.60 -7.21 -12.19
C VAL A 152 1.10 -6.20 -11.17
N PHE A 153 1.74 -5.11 -11.63
CA PHE A 153 2.18 -4.08 -10.71
C PHE A 153 2.00 -2.67 -11.24
N PHE A 154 1.89 -1.75 -10.29
CA PHE A 154 1.78 -0.33 -10.46
C PHE A 154 2.84 0.40 -9.65
N HIS A 155 3.13 1.64 -9.98
CA HIS A 155 3.75 2.62 -9.09
C HIS A 155 2.67 3.52 -8.48
N THR A 156 3.09 4.52 -7.69
CA THR A 156 2.18 5.54 -7.15
C THR A 156 1.37 6.21 -8.27
N LEU A 157 0.06 6.35 -8.06
CA LEU A 157 -0.86 6.82 -9.10
C LEU A 157 -0.81 8.33 -9.29
N ILE A 158 -0.93 8.76 -10.54
CA ILE A 158 -1.16 10.16 -10.89
C ILE A 158 -2.62 10.50 -10.57
N MET A 159 -2.84 11.37 -9.58
CA MET A 159 -4.16 11.84 -9.16
C MET A 159 -4.56 13.14 -9.87
N ASP A 160 -3.56 13.99 -10.22
CA ASP A 160 -3.75 15.24 -10.96
C ASP A 160 -2.84 15.26 -12.18
N THR A 161 -3.41 14.91 -13.33
CA THR A 161 -2.68 14.84 -14.60
C THR A 161 -2.14 16.18 -15.05
N SER A 162 -2.78 17.31 -14.67
CA SER A 162 -2.33 18.64 -15.03
C SER A 162 -1.02 19.02 -14.36
N LYS A 163 -0.76 18.47 -13.17
CA LYS A 163 0.49 18.66 -12.43
C LYS A 163 1.56 17.66 -12.83
N ALA A 164 1.17 16.40 -13.06
CA ALA A 164 2.12 15.35 -13.44
C ALA A 164 2.65 15.54 -14.87
N PHE A 165 1.84 16.09 -15.78
CA PHE A 165 2.19 16.31 -17.18
C PHE A 165 2.43 17.78 -17.52
N ASP A 166 3.08 18.52 -16.60
CA ASP A 166 3.35 19.95 -16.69
C ASP A 166 4.46 20.35 -17.68
N GLY A 167 5.04 19.39 -18.39
CA GLY A 167 6.16 19.58 -19.31
C GLY A 167 7.52 19.68 -18.65
N SER A 168 7.61 19.48 -17.32
CA SER A 168 8.87 19.37 -16.60
C SER A 168 9.69 18.16 -17.02
N LYS A 169 10.94 18.09 -16.57
CA LYS A 169 11.81 16.94 -16.83
C LYS A 169 11.24 15.65 -16.21
N GLN A 170 10.59 15.77 -15.07
CA GLN A 170 9.95 14.65 -14.37
C GLN A 170 8.72 14.12 -15.10
N ALA A 171 7.97 15.01 -15.77
CA ALA A 171 6.75 14.66 -16.51
C ALA A 171 6.96 13.53 -17.53
N THR A 172 8.13 13.47 -18.18
CA THR A 172 8.48 12.38 -19.09
C THR A 172 8.50 11.04 -18.38
N GLY A 173 9.19 10.95 -17.23
CA GLY A 173 9.24 9.73 -16.42
C GLY A 173 7.88 9.33 -15.88
N TYR A 174 7.11 10.30 -15.38
CA TYR A 174 5.73 10.03 -14.92
C TYR A 174 4.84 9.49 -16.05
N ASN A 175 4.96 10.04 -17.26
CA ASN A 175 4.22 9.56 -18.42
C ASN A 175 4.60 8.12 -18.84
N GLN A 176 5.86 7.74 -18.61
CA GLN A 176 6.35 6.39 -18.95
C GLN A 176 5.91 5.35 -17.92
N VAL A 177 6.18 5.59 -16.61
CA VAL A 177 6.14 4.53 -15.59
C VAL A 177 4.99 4.62 -14.62
N MET A 178 4.25 5.73 -14.58
CA MET A 178 3.12 5.88 -13.67
C MET A 178 1.79 5.63 -14.40
N THR A 179 0.77 5.23 -13.64
CA THR A 179 -0.60 5.02 -14.10
C THR A 179 -1.46 6.16 -13.54
N THR A 180 -2.44 6.67 -14.31
CA THR A 180 -3.39 7.64 -13.76
C THR A 180 -4.47 6.93 -12.96
N LYS A 181 -5.14 7.67 -12.05
CA LYS A 181 -6.30 7.16 -11.31
C LYS A 181 -7.37 6.59 -12.26
N ASP A 182 -7.69 7.34 -13.31
CA ASP A 182 -8.72 6.94 -14.29
C ASP A 182 -8.36 5.62 -15.00
N GLU A 183 -7.09 5.45 -15.35
CA GLU A 183 -6.58 4.19 -15.94
C GLU A 183 -6.65 3.04 -14.94
N PHE A 184 -6.23 3.27 -13.70
CA PHE A 184 -6.26 2.25 -12.66
C PHE A 184 -7.68 1.73 -12.40
N GLU A 185 -8.65 2.64 -12.21
CA GLU A 185 -10.05 2.27 -11.98
C GLU A 185 -10.64 1.48 -13.17
N LYS A 186 -10.35 1.88 -14.42
CA LYS A 186 -10.79 1.15 -15.62
C LYS A 186 -10.12 -0.21 -15.76
N ILE A 187 -8.83 -0.32 -15.41
CA ILE A 187 -8.10 -1.60 -15.40
C ILE A 187 -8.73 -2.55 -14.40
N LEU A 188 -8.98 -2.12 -13.15
CA LEU A 188 -9.62 -2.94 -12.15
C LEU A 188 -11.00 -3.42 -12.59
N GLN A 189 -11.83 -2.52 -13.15
CA GLN A 189 -13.15 -2.89 -13.67
C GLN A 189 -13.06 -3.92 -14.79
N SER A 190 -12.15 -3.73 -15.77
CA SER A 190 -11.96 -4.68 -16.86
C SER A 190 -11.49 -6.05 -16.37
N MET A 191 -10.58 -6.08 -15.40
CA MET A 191 -10.11 -7.34 -14.80
C MET A 191 -11.24 -8.04 -14.02
N TYR A 192 -12.04 -7.31 -13.27
CA TYR A 192 -13.22 -7.83 -12.58
C TYR A 192 -14.23 -8.46 -13.56
N ASP A 193 -14.57 -7.73 -14.63
CA ASP A 193 -15.51 -8.19 -15.66
C ASP A 193 -15.01 -9.46 -16.39
N LYS A 194 -13.68 -9.63 -16.46
CA LYS A 194 -13.02 -10.83 -17.02
C LYS A 194 -12.83 -11.96 -16.02
N GLY A 195 -13.36 -11.82 -14.80
CA GLY A 195 -13.35 -12.85 -13.76
C GLY A 195 -12.03 -13.01 -13.00
N PHE A 196 -11.17 -11.99 -12.99
CA PHE A 196 -9.97 -12.02 -12.16
C PHE A 196 -10.31 -11.84 -10.66
N VAL A 197 -9.57 -12.55 -9.80
CA VAL A 197 -9.72 -12.53 -8.34
C VAL A 197 -8.35 -12.38 -7.69
N LEU A 198 -8.21 -11.40 -6.81
CA LEU A 198 -6.99 -11.14 -6.04
C LEU A 198 -6.68 -12.31 -5.10
N VAL A 199 -5.42 -12.72 -5.10
CA VAL A 199 -4.86 -13.68 -4.14
C VAL A 199 -3.55 -13.11 -3.58
N SER A 200 -3.16 -13.53 -2.37
CA SER A 200 -1.86 -13.19 -1.81
C SER A 200 -0.74 -14.05 -2.41
N LEU A 201 0.51 -13.64 -2.26
CA LEU A 201 1.65 -14.48 -2.62
C LEU A 201 1.70 -15.74 -1.75
N HIS A 202 1.33 -15.62 -0.47
CA HIS A 202 1.28 -16.74 0.46
C HIS A 202 0.13 -17.71 0.17
N ASP A 203 -0.90 -17.32 -0.61
CA ASP A 203 -1.91 -18.25 -1.12
C ASP A 203 -1.37 -19.12 -2.26
N ILE A 204 -0.39 -18.62 -3.04
CA ILE A 204 0.21 -19.38 -4.16
C ILE A 204 1.10 -20.51 -3.65
N ALA A 205 1.92 -20.21 -2.64
CA ALA A 205 2.79 -21.16 -1.98
C ALA A 205 3.06 -20.69 -0.55
N TYR A 206 3.36 -21.60 0.34
CA TYR A 206 3.68 -21.27 1.73
C TYR A 206 4.76 -22.20 2.29
N GLU A 207 5.50 -21.72 3.30
CA GLU A 207 6.54 -22.49 3.96
C GLU A 207 5.93 -23.41 5.02
N THR A 208 6.39 -24.66 5.06
CA THR A 208 6.00 -25.64 6.07
C THR A 208 7.22 -26.42 6.57
N ASP A 209 7.08 -27.19 7.65
CA ASP A 209 8.13 -28.06 8.15
C ASP A 209 8.37 -29.21 7.16
N ASP A 210 9.64 -29.49 6.85
CA ASP A 210 10.02 -30.69 6.11
C ASP A 210 10.29 -31.84 7.09
N THR A 211 9.27 -32.66 7.32
CA THR A 211 9.34 -33.79 8.26
C THR A 211 10.25 -34.93 7.77
N GLU A 212 10.60 -34.97 6.48
CA GLU A 212 11.47 -36.01 5.91
C GLU A 212 12.95 -35.62 5.98
N LYS A 213 13.27 -34.37 5.66
CA LYS A 213 14.67 -33.89 5.57
C LYS A 213 15.08 -33.00 6.74
N GLY A 214 14.12 -32.56 7.53
CA GLY A 214 14.30 -31.52 8.55
C GLY A 214 14.39 -30.11 7.95
N GLY A 215 14.09 -29.11 8.77
CA GLY A 215 14.04 -27.71 8.33
C GLY A 215 12.70 -27.33 7.73
N LYS A 216 12.72 -26.43 6.75
CA LYS A 216 11.52 -25.88 6.09
C LYS A 216 11.52 -26.23 4.59
N LYS A 217 10.33 -26.30 4.02
CA LYS A 217 10.12 -26.44 2.57
C LYS A 217 8.95 -25.58 2.11
N MET A 218 9.02 -25.12 0.87
CA MET A 218 7.91 -24.46 0.19
C MET A 218 6.96 -25.51 -0.40
N VAL A 219 5.67 -25.33 -0.21
CA VAL A 219 4.61 -26.17 -0.80
C VAL A 219 3.61 -25.31 -1.56
N GLU A 220 2.99 -25.90 -2.58
CA GLU A 220 1.93 -25.24 -3.33
C GLU A 220 0.73 -24.94 -2.46
N GLY A 221 0.16 -23.75 -2.64
CA GLY A 221 -1.10 -23.37 -2.04
C GLY A 221 -2.31 -24.11 -2.64
N ASN A 222 -3.43 -23.92 -1.99
CA ASN A 222 -4.70 -24.56 -2.41
C ASN A 222 -5.75 -23.48 -2.66
N ILE A 223 -5.52 -22.65 -3.69
CA ILE A 223 -6.48 -21.60 -4.09
C ILE A 223 -7.66 -22.28 -4.77
N MET A 224 -8.84 -22.13 -4.18
CA MET A 224 -10.09 -22.73 -4.64
C MET A 224 -11.05 -21.64 -5.11
N LEU A 225 -11.34 -21.57 -6.41
CA LEU A 225 -12.22 -20.56 -7.02
C LEU A 225 -13.26 -21.24 -7.91
N PRO A 226 -14.39 -20.57 -8.25
CA PRO A 226 -15.28 -21.01 -9.32
C PRO A 226 -14.53 -21.22 -10.64
N PRO A 227 -14.96 -22.14 -11.52
CA PRO A 227 -14.22 -22.54 -12.72
C PRO A 227 -14.07 -21.42 -13.77
N ASP A 228 -14.88 -20.38 -13.70
CA ASP A 228 -14.84 -19.18 -14.55
C ASP A 228 -13.96 -18.06 -14.00
N LYS A 229 -13.48 -18.20 -12.78
CA LYS A 229 -12.61 -17.20 -12.13
C LYS A 229 -11.12 -17.53 -12.34
N LYS A 230 -10.28 -16.48 -12.27
CA LYS A 230 -8.83 -16.53 -12.53
C LYS A 230 -8.08 -15.82 -11.41
N ALA A 231 -7.21 -16.50 -10.73
CA ALA A 231 -6.38 -15.90 -9.69
C ALA A 231 -5.33 -14.94 -10.29
N PHE A 232 -5.07 -13.82 -9.61
CA PHE A 232 -3.97 -12.91 -9.92
C PHE A 232 -3.42 -12.24 -8.66
N VAL A 233 -2.17 -11.78 -8.73
CA VAL A 233 -1.53 -10.96 -7.69
C VAL A 233 -1.39 -9.53 -8.21
N LEU A 234 -1.55 -8.56 -7.34
CA LEU A 234 -1.27 -7.14 -7.58
C LEU A 234 -0.18 -6.67 -6.63
N SER A 235 0.75 -5.86 -7.11
CA SER A 235 1.69 -5.17 -6.24
C SER A 235 1.82 -3.69 -6.59
N GLN A 236 2.26 -2.90 -5.62
CA GLN A 236 2.63 -1.51 -5.80
C GLN A 236 4.09 -1.32 -5.41
N ASP A 237 4.89 -0.80 -6.33
CA ASP A 237 6.29 -0.48 -6.12
C ASP A 237 6.47 0.95 -5.60
N ASP A 238 7.61 1.19 -4.93
CA ASP A 238 8.05 2.52 -4.50
C ASP A 238 7.10 3.26 -3.53
N VAL A 239 6.43 2.54 -2.63
CA VAL A 239 5.48 3.16 -1.68
C VAL A 239 6.24 3.88 -0.56
N CYS A 240 7.06 4.85 -0.93
CA CYS A 240 7.75 5.76 -0.04
C CYS A 240 7.39 7.23 -0.31
N TYR A 241 6.59 7.51 -1.36
CA TYR A 241 6.16 8.86 -1.73
C TYR A 241 7.35 9.83 -1.71
N TYR A 242 8.17 9.75 -2.74
CA TYR A 242 9.44 10.48 -2.84
C TYR A 242 9.25 11.99 -2.77
N GLU A 243 10.15 12.69 -2.05
CA GLU A 243 10.12 14.16 -1.92
C GLU A 243 10.07 14.89 -3.26
N TYR A 244 10.70 14.35 -4.31
CA TYR A 244 10.69 14.99 -5.63
C TYR A 244 9.32 14.91 -6.33
N MET A 245 8.38 14.10 -5.81
CA MET A 245 7.01 13.99 -6.31
C MET A 245 6.05 14.97 -5.62
N ASP A 246 6.50 15.63 -4.55
CA ASP A 246 5.67 16.59 -3.81
C ASP A 246 5.17 17.71 -4.73
N GLY A 247 3.85 17.92 -4.74
CA GLY A 247 3.20 18.92 -5.58
C GLY A 247 3.00 18.54 -7.05
N HIS A 248 3.48 17.36 -7.50
CA HIS A 248 3.35 16.91 -8.89
C HIS A 248 2.08 16.05 -9.14
N GLY A 249 1.07 16.16 -8.29
CA GLY A 249 -0.23 15.50 -8.51
C GLY A 249 -0.31 14.08 -7.97
N PHE A 250 0.50 13.73 -7.00
CA PHE A 250 0.54 12.45 -6.30
C PHE A 250 0.09 12.59 -4.84
N ALA A 251 -0.29 11.48 -4.21
CA ALA A 251 -0.45 11.42 -2.77
C ALA A 251 0.86 11.75 -2.05
N LYS A 252 0.75 12.26 -0.81
CA LYS A 252 1.90 12.63 0.02
C LYS A 252 2.37 11.48 0.90
N ASP A 253 1.45 10.74 1.50
CA ASP A 253 1.73 9.64 2.42
C ASP A 253 0.54 8.67 2.57
N LEU A 254 0.80 7.52 3.19
CA LEU A 254 -0.20 6.60 3.70
C LEU A 254 -0.44 6.87 5.19
N ILE A 255 -1.70 6.88 5.58
CA ILE A 255 -2.13 7.09 6.96
C ILE A 255 -3.13 6.01 7.39
N VAL A 256 -3.37 5.92 8.69
CA VAL A 256 -4.54 5.21 9.23
C VAL A 256 -5.70 6.21 9.30
N GLY A 257 -6.74 5.97 8.53
CA GLY A 257 -7.95 6.78 8.53
C GLY A 257 -8.71 6.73 9.86
N THR A 258 -9.66 7.63 10.05
CA THR A 258 -10.51 7.65 11.26
C THR A 258 -11.42 6.43 11.37
N ASP A 259 -11.63 5.72 10.26
CA ASP A 259 -12.35 4.45 10.15
C ASP A 259 -11.46 3.22 10.44
N GLY A 260 -10.18 3.45 10.77
CA GLY A 260 -9.19 2.39 11.01
C GLY A 260 -8.69 1.71 9.74
N LYS A 261 -8.97 2.27 8.55
CA LYS A 261 -8.55 1.73 7.26
C LYS A 261 -7.38 2.54 6.66
N PRO A 262 -6.59 1.93 5.75
CA PRO A 262 -5.56 2.68 5.02
C PRO A 262 -6.18 3.81 4.18
N LYS A 263 -5.64 5.01 4.29
CA LYS A 263 -6.00 6.20 3.49
C LYS A 263 -4.72 6.94 3.10
N ASN A 264 -4.88 7.94 2.23
CA ASN A 264 -3.78 8.86 1.89
C ASN A 264 -4.09 10.27 2.35
N GLU A 265 -3.03 11.03 2.65
CA GLU A 265 -3.06 12.48 2.56
C GLU A 265 -2.64 12.94 1.16
N MET A 266 -3.27 14.00 0.68
CA MET A 266 -2.90 14.68 -0.56
C MET A 266 -2.94 16.20 -0.35
N ILE A 267 -1.92 16.90 -0.87
CA ILE A 267 -1.88 18.36 -0.86
C ILE A 267 -2.69 18.87 -2.06
N MET A 268 -3.75 19.60 -1.77
CA MET A 268 -4.68 20.14 -2.75
C MET A 268 -4.12 21.43 -3.39
N ASN A 269 -4.81 21.95 -4.44
CA ASN A 269 -4.36 23.15 -5.18
C ASN A 269 -4.34 24.42 -4.34
N ASP A 270 -5.17 24.49 -3.32
CA ASP A 270 -5.25 25.63 -2.38
C ASP A 270 -4.24 25.51 -1.21
N GLY A 271 -3.39 24.46 -1.23
CA GLY A 271 -2.41 24.18 -0.18
C GLY A 271 -2.99 23.46 1.05
N THR A 272 -4.28 23.15 1.08
CA THR A 272 -4.87 22.35 2.16
C THR A 272 -4.50 20.87 2.00
N THR A 273 -4.52 20.11 3.10
CA THR A 273 -4.37 18.66 3.09
C THR A 273 -5.75 18.02 3.10
N SER A 274 -5.98 17.09 2.19
CA SER A 274 -7.19 16.26 2.13
C SER A 274 -6.84 14.80 2.44
N VAL A 275 -7.74 14.13 3.16
CA VAL A 275 -7.65 12.68 3.45
C VAL A 275 -8.64 11.95 2.58
N GLY A 276 -8.18 10.90 1.90
CA GLY A 276 -9.03 10.13 0.99
C GLY A 276 -8.32 8.97 0.31
N SER A 277 -8.93 8.49 -0.77
CA SER A 277 -8.37 7.41 -1.60
C SER A 277 -7.61 8.03 -2.78
N TYR A 278 -6.31 8.25 -2.56
CA TYR A 278 -5.44 8.95 -3.51
C TYR A 278 -4.28 8.11 -4.03
N ASP A 279 -4.33 6.78 -3.86
CA ASP A 279 -3.35 5.87 -4.45
C ASP A 279 -3.91 4.44 -4.54
N VAL A 280 -3.13 3.50 -5.07
CA VAL A 280 -3.48 2.09 -5.28
C VAL A 280 -4.12 1.47 -4.05
N VAL A 281 -3.52 1.65 -2.86
CA VAL A 281 -3.97 0.98 -1.62
C VAL A 281 -5.43 1.33 -1.31
N PRO A 282 -5.82 2.57 -0.99
CA PRO A 282 -7.20 2.84 -0.60
C PRO A 282 -8.18 2.75 -1.78
N LEU A 283 -7.75 2.96 -3.03
CA LEU A 283 -8.63 2.80 -4.19
C LEU A 283 -8.99 1.32 -4.43
N LEU A 284 -8.03 0.41 -4.24
CA LEU A 284 -8.30 -1.03 -4.31
C LEU A 284 -9.19 -1.48 -3.15
N ASP A 285 -9.00 -0.93 -1.94
CA ASP A 285 -9.85 -1.22 -0.79
C ASP A 285 -11.31 -0.77 -1.03
N ASP A 286 -11.49 0.41 -1.62
CA ASP A 286 -12.81 0.91 -2.03
C ASP A 286 -13.43 0.02 -3.11
N PHE A 287 -12.63 -0.48 -4.07
CA PHE A 287 -13.10 -1.39 -5.12
C PHE A 287 -13.50 -2.75 -4.55
N VAL A 288 -12.69 -3.36 -3.69
CA VAL A 288 -13.00 -4.64 -3.02
C VAL A 288 -14.21 -4.50 -2.08
N THR A 289 -14.41 -3.35 -1.47
CA THR A 289 -15.60 -3.08 -0.65
C THR A 289 -16.88 -3.12 -1.49
N LYS A 290 -16.84 -2.63 -2.73
CA LYS A 290 -17.96 -2.67 -3.68
C LYS A 290 -18.12 -4.06 -4.32
N HIS A 291 -17.02 -4.77 -4.52
CA HIS A 291 -16.92 -6.06 -5.19
C HIS A 291 -16.16 -7.07 -4.32
N PRO A 292 -16.78 -7.58 -3.23
CA PRO A 292 -16.10 -8.51 -2.31
C PRO A 292 -15.56 -9.76 -3.00
N ASP A 293 -16.23 -10.23 -4.05
CA ASP A 293 -15.84 -11.38 -4.87
C ASP A 293 -14.63 -11.11 -5.79
N PHE A 294 -14.07 -9.89 -5.78
CA PHE A 294 -12.78 -9.59 -6.40
C PHE A 294 -11.60 -10.00 -5.55
N SER A 295 -11.79 -10.42 -4.31
CA SER A 295 -10.77 -10.77 -3.34
C SER A 295 -10.98 -12.16 -2.77
N TYR A 296 -9.96 -13.02 -2.85
CA TYR A 296 -9.94 -14.34 -2.23
C TYR A 296 -9.58 -14.23 -0.76
N LYS A 297 -10.51 -14.59 0.13
CA LYS A 297 -10.33 -14.59 1.60
C LYS A 297 -9.84 -13.27 2.19
N GLY A 298 -10.16 -12.16 1.53
CA GLY A 298 -9.74 -10.83 1.96
C GLY A 298 -8.37 -10.39 1.49
N ALA A 299 -7.68 -11.19 0.66
CA ALA A 299 -6.40 -10.80 0.06
C ALA A 299 -6.51 -9.48 -0.69
N LYS A 300 -5.47 -8.66 -0.57
CA LYS A 300 -5.34 -7.39 -1.29
C LYS A 300 -4.15 -7.49 -2.25
N GLY A 301 -3.13 -6.72 -2.05
CA GLY A 301 -1.93 -6.75 -2.87
C GLY A 301 -0.67 -6.71 -2.02
N VAL A 302 0.45 -6.49 -2.68
CA VAL A 302 1.76 -6.39 -2.06
C VAL A 302 2.26 -4.96 -2.15
N VAL A 303 2.57 -4.33 -1.02
CA VAL A 303 3.14 -2.98 -0.94
C VAL A 303 4.65 -3.08 -0.77
N ALA A 304 5.42 -2.65 -1.77
CA ALA A 304 6.88 -2.70 -1.74
C ALA A 304 7.47 -1.34 -1.38
N VAL A 305 8.35 -1.33 -0.38
CA VAL A 305 8.94 -0.11 0.16
C VAL A 305 10.46 -0.10 0.01
N THR A 306 10.98 1.05 -0.44
CA THR A 306 12.39 1.42 -0.35
C THR A 306 12.65 2.08 1.02
N GLY A 307 13.88 2.57 1.28
CA GLY A 307 14.20 3.13 2.59
C GLY A 307 14.91 4.47 2.57
N TYR A 308 15.68 4.78 1.51
CA TYR A 308 16.58 5.94 1.49
C TYR A 308 15.86 7.31 1.57
N ASN A 309 14.59 7.36 1.17
CA ASN A 309 13.75 8.57 1.25
C ASN A 309 12.66 8.46 2.33
N GLY A 310 12.71 7.42 3.17
CA GLY A 310 11.71 7.12 4.18
C GLY A 310 10.74 6.01 3.78
N VAL A 311 9.65 5.85 4.52
CA VAL A 311 8.66 4.77 4.37
C VAL A 311 7.25 5.36 4.40
N PHE A 312 6.40 4.98 3.47
CA PHE A 312 4.99 5.42 3.37
C PHE A 312 4.77 6.94 3.32
N GLY A 313 5.79 7.72 2.91
CA GLY A 313 5.75 9.18 2.91
C GLY A 313 6.43 9.84 4.12
N TYR A 314 6.69 9.08 5.19
CA TYR A 314 7.36 9.55 6.39
C TYR A 314 8.88 9.51 6.22
N ARG A 315 9.56 10.60 6.54
CA ARG A 315 11.02 10.76 6.37
C ARG A 315 11.78 10.16 7.55
N THR A 316 11.79 8.81 7.63
CA THR A 316 12.25 8.02 8.78
C THR A 316 13.72 7.60 8.70
N ASP A 317 14.39 7.73 7.54
CA ASP A 317 15.77 7.32 7.38
C ASP A 317 16.74 8.20 8.19
N GLN A 318 17.87 7.62 8.59
CA GLN A 318 18.93 8.32 9.33
C GLN A 318 19.43 9.58 8.62
N ALA A 319 19.31 9.67 7.29
CA ALA A 319 19.66 10.87 6.53
C ALA A 319 18.81 12.10 6.90
N TYR A 320 17.68 11.89 7.56
CA TYR A 320 16.78 12.94 8.04
C TYR A 320 16.97 13.28 9.52
N GLU A 321 17.85 12.61 10.24
CA GLU A 321 18.20 12.97 11.63
C GLU A 321 18.75 14.40 11.67
N GLY A 322 18.21 15.18 12.60
CA GLY A 322 18.52 16.62 12.71
C GLY A 322 17.84 17.53 11.65
N LYS A 323 17.12 16.96 10.67
CA LYS A 323 16.33 17.69 9.67
C LYS A 323 14.83 17.54 9.90
N ASN A 324 14.37 16.35 10.26
CA ASN A 324 13.01 16.06 10.63
C ASN A 324 12.87 16.08 12.15
N ALA A 325 12.24 17.10 12.68
CA ALA A 325 12.03 17.23 14.14
C ALA A 325 11.09 16.14 14.72
N ASN A 326 10.26 15.52 13.86
CA ASN A 326 9.27 14.53 14.24
C ASN A 326 9.69 13.08 13.93
N ILE A 327 10.96 12.85 13.59
CA ILE A 327 11.43 11.56 13.03
C ILE A 327 11.06 10.36 13.91
N GLU A 328 11.11 10.48 15.24
CA GLU A 328 10.75 9.38 16.15
C GLU A 328 9.23 9.11 16.13
N GLN A 329 8.42 10.16 16.07
CA GLN A 329 6.97 10.01 15.95
C GLN A 329 6.60 9.41 14.57
N ASP A 330 7.29 9.81 13.51
CA ASP A 330 7.11 9.26 12.16
C ASP A 330 7.45 7.77 12.12
N ARG A 331 8.53 7.34 12.80
CA ARG A 331 8.89 5.92 12.94
C ARG A 331 7.79 5.11 13.64
N ILE A 332 7.19 5.66 14.70
CA ILE A 332 6.04 5.05 15.37
C ILE A 332 4.82 4.98 14.44
N THR A 333 4.56 6.04 13.71
CA THR A 333 3.43 6.12 12.77
C THR A 333 3.57 5.11 11.64
N VAL A 334 4.75 4.95 11.06
CA VAL A 334 5.05 3.91 10.06
C VAL A 334 4.70 2.51 10.57
N GLY A 335 5.04 2.19 11.82
CA GLY A 335 4.67 0.90 12.43
C GLY A 335 3.15 0.69 12.51
N LYS A 336 2.39 1.75 12.84
CA LYS A 336 0.91 1.69 12.87
C LYS A 336 0.31 1.53 11.49
N VAL A 337 0.83 2.24 10.49
CA VAL A 337 0.39 2.11 9.08
C VAL A 337 0.69 0.71 8.56
N ALA A 338 1.89 0.17 8.84
CA ALA A 338 2.26 -1.20 8.46
C ALA A 338 1.33 -2.26 9.07
N GLN A 339 0.96 -2.09 10.35
CA GLN A 339 0.00 -2.99 11.00
C GLN A 339 -1.40 -2.86 10.38
N CYS A 340 -1.87 -1.63 10.15
CA CYS A 340 -3.15 -1.36 9.50
C CYS A 340 -3.25 -2.02 8.12
N LEU A 341 -2.17 -1.94 7.31
CA LEU A 341 -2.09 -2.61 6.01
C LEU A 341 -2.25 -4.12 6.14
N ARG A 342 -1.53 -4.76 7.08
CA ARG A 342 -1.66 -6.22 7.31
C ARG A 342 -3.04 -6.61 7.80
N ASP A 343 -3.61 -5.87 8.71
CA ASP A 343 -4.96 -6.13 9.27
C ASP A 343 -6.04 -5.99 8.18
N ASP A 344 -5.77 -5.21 7.14
CA ASP A 344 -6.67 -5.03 5.99
C ASP A 344 -6.40 -6.02 4.84
N GLY A 345 -5.42 -6.93 4.97
CA GLY A 345 -5.13 -8.00 4.00
C GLY A 345 -4.02 -7.68 3.00
N TRP A 346 -3.25 -6.59 3.21
CA TRP A 346 -2.08 -6.25 2.41
C TRP A 346 -0.83 -6.99 2.89
N GLU A 347 -0.01 -7.46 1.94
CA GLU A 347 1.33 -7.96 2.20
C GLU A 347 2.35 -6.82 2.04
N LEU A 348 3.43 -6.86 2.82
CA LEU A 348 4.51 -5.89 2.71
C LEU A 348 5.73 -6.55 2.09
N ALA A 349 6.51 -5.80 1.31
CA ALA A 349 7.70 -6.31 0.63
C ALA A 349 8.88 -5.33 0.71
N SER A 350 10.08 -5.90 0.61
CA SER A 350 11.28 -5.11 0.36
C SER A 350 11.37 -4.71 -1.11
N HIS A 351 11.73 -3.42 -1.36
CA HIS A 351 12.11 -2.94 -2.68
C HIS A 351 13.58 -2.45 -2.69
N SER A 352 14.44 -3.09 -1.89
CA SER A 352 15.78 -2.67 -1.49
C SER A 352 15.79 -1.33 -0.71
N TRP A 353 16.87 -1.02 0.03
CA TRP A 353 16.96 0.26 0.74
C TRP A 353 17.16 1.43 -0.23
N GLY A 354 18.09 1.29 -1.16
CA GLY A 354 18.51 2.36 -2.05
C GLY A 354 17.96 2.25 -3.47
N HIS A 355 16.88 1.48 -3.69
CA HIS A 355 16.34 1.18 -5.02
C HIS A 355 17.44 0.66 -5.96
N LYS A 356 18.07 -0.47 -5.60
CA LYS A 356 19.28 -1.01 -6.25
C LYS A 356 18.96 -2.15 -7.21
N ASP A 357 19.64 -2.16 -8.36
CA ASP A 357 19.60 -3.26 -9.33
C ASP A 357 20.45 -4.44 -8.84
N TYR A 358 19.87 -5.34 -8.05
CA TYR A 358 20.57 -6.48 -7.48
C TYR A 358 21.10 -7.48 -8.52
N GLY A 359 20.63 -7.42 -9.74
CA GLY A 359 21.21 -8.18 -10.84
C GLY A 359 22.64 -7.70 -11.16
N LYS A 360 22.86 -6.38 -11.10
CA LYS A 360 24.16 -5.74 -11.42
C LYS A 360 25.06 -5.52 -10.21
N GLU A 361 24.49 -5.25 -9.03
CA GLU A 361 25.27 -5.01 -7.82
C GLU A 361 26.13 -6.24 -7.46
N SER A 362 27.31 -6.02 -6.88
CA SER A 362 28.10 -7.09 -6.28
C SER A 362 27.40 -7.68 -5.05
N LEU A 363 27.80 -8.88 -4.62
CA LEU A 363 27.27 -9.47 -3.38
C LEU A 363 27.46 -8.53 -2.18
N LYS A 364 28.61 -7.86 -2.06
CA LYS A 364 28.91 -6.93 -0.97
C LYS A 364 28.00 -5.71 -0.98
N GLU A 365 27.69 -5.14 -2.14
CA GLU A 365 26.79 -4.00 -2.29
C GLU A 365 25.35 -4.41 -1.95
N LEU A 366 24.89 -5.56 -2.44
CA LEU A 366 23.61 -6.14 -2.08
C LEU A 366 23.50 -6.34 -0.55
N GLN A 367 24.51 -6.95 0.07
CA GLN A 367 24.56 -7.16 1.52
C GLN A 367 24.50 -5.84 2.30
N THR A 368 25.19 -4.82 1.82
CA THR A 368 25.21 -3.49 2.45
C THR A 368 23.85 -2.81 2.34
N ASP A 369 23.23 -2.85 1.16
CA ASP A 369 21.94 -2.23 0.90
C ASP A 369 20.80 -2.95 1.66
N MET A 370 20.77 -4.28 1.55
CA MET A 370 19.76 -5.09 2.25
C MET A 370 19.93 -5.01 3.78
N GLY A 371 21.17 -4.95 4.28
CA GLY A 371 21.42 -4.74 5.72
C GLY A 371 20.84 -3.41 6.21
N LYS A 372 20.95 -2.35 5.42
CA LYS A 372 20.28 -1.06 5.71
C LYS A 372 18.75 -1.20 5.67
N TRP A 373 18.23 -1.92 4.67
CA TRP A 373 16.80 -2.14 4.59
C TRP A 373 16.25 -2.87 5.82
N GLN A 374 16.89 -3.98 6.22
CA GLN A 374 16.51 -4.75 7.41
C GLN A 374 16.54 -3.88 8.68
N ASP A 375 17.56 -3.05 8.82
CA ASP A 375 17.75 -2.23 10.02
C ASP A 375 16.82 -1.01 10.07
N ARG A 376 16.61 -0.33 8.95
CA ARG A 376 15.96 0.99 8.89
C ARG A 376 14.51 0.94 8.40
N VAL A 377 14.12 -0.13 7.70
CA VAL A 377 12.76 -0.34 7.19
C VAL A 377 12.14 -1.56 7.84
N GLY A 378 12.78 -2.73 7.72
CA GLY A 378 12.27 -4.00 8.21
C GLY A 378 11.85 -3.94 9.68
N LYS A 379 12.66 -3.32 10.55
CA LYS A 379 12.32 -3.14 11.97
C LYS A 379 11.09 -2.25 12.20
N LEU A 380 10.89 -1.24 11.36
CA LEU A 380 9.74 -0.33 11.47
C LEU A 380 8.44 -1.00 11.05
N ILE A 381 8.48 -1.74 9.95
CA ILE A 381 7.29 -2.38 9.38
C ILE A 381 7.02 -3.79 9.92
N GLY A 382 7.86 -4.34 10.80
CA GLY A 382 7.69 -5.68 11.39
C GLY A 382 8.23 -6.83 10.53
N GLY A 383 9.13 -6.53 9.57
CA GLY A 383 9.76 -7.52 8.69
C GLY A 383 8.88 -8.00 7.53
N THR A 384 9.47 -8.77 6.63
CA THR A 384 8.82 -9.47 5.53
C THR A 384 9.74 -10.55 4.95
N ASP A 385 9.16 -11.54 4.31
CA ASP A 385 9.85 -12.58 3.54
C ASP A 385 9.71 -12.39 2.01
N ILE A 386 9.09 -11.28 1.57
CA ILE A 386 8.86 -10.93 0.17
C ILE A 386 9.86 -9.86 -0.29
N ILE A 387 10.50 -10.10 -1.44
CA ILE A 387 11.30 -9.09 -2.14
C ILE A 387 10.75 -8.88 -3.55
N LEU A 388 10.40 -7.64 -3.87
CA LEU A 388 10.12 -7.18 -5.22
C LEU A 388 11.36 -6.45 -5.71
N TYR A 389 12.03 -7.01 -6.71
CA TYR A 389 13.30 -6.46 -7.19
C TYR A 389 13.11 -5.11 -7.88
N ALA A 390 13.84 -4.10 -7.42
CA ALA A 390 13.95 -2.82 -8.09
C ALA A 390 14.48 -3.00 -9.52
N PHE A 391 13.99 -2.21 -10.46
CA PHE A 391 14.26 -2.35 -11.90
C PHE A 391 13.84 -3.70 -12.50
N GLY A 392 13.07 -4.50 -11.79
CA GLY A 392 12.74 -5.86 -12.20
C GLY A 392 13.94 -6.79 -12.29
N ALA A 393 15.04 -6.40 -11.64
CA ALA A 393 16.30 -7.14 -11.67
C ALA A 393 16.14 -8.58 -11.22
N ASP A 394 16.85 -9.48 -11.89
CA ASP A 394 16.91 -10.88 -11.53
C ASP A 394 18.34 -11.28 -11.14
N ILE A 395 18.46 -11.99 -10.04
CA ILE A 395 19.75 -12.47 -9.54
C ILE A 395 20.17 -13.84 -10.09
N GLY A 396 19.30 -14.50 -10.85
CA GLY A 396 19.49 -15.84 -11.40
C GLY A 396 19.47 -15.93 -12.92
N ASP A 397 19.43 -14.81 -13.63
CA ASP A 397 19.36 -14.75 -15.10
C ASP A 397 18.27 -15.71 -15.66
N TRP A 398 17.06 -15.67 -15.07
CA TRP A 398 15.90 -16.51 -15.40
C TRP A 398 16.03 -18.00 -15.07
N HIS A 399 17.23 -18.45 -14.68
CA HIS A 399 17.44 -19.82 -14.23
C HIS A 399 16.91 -20.03 -12.81
N PRO A 400 16.52 -21.27 -12.44
CA PRO A 400 16.19 -21.61 -11.06
C PRO A 400 17.33 -21.21 -10.11
N TYR A 401 16.97 -20.64 -8.96
CA TYR A 401 17.96 -20.30 -7.94
C TYR A 401 18.61 -21.56 -7.40
N LYS A 402 19.92 -21.57 -7.41
CA LYS A 402 20.77 -22.67 -6.93
C LYS A 402 21.46 -22.27 -5.64
N THR A 403 21.78 -23.27 -4.82
CA THR A 403 22.60 -23.09 -3.62
C THR A 403 24.00 -22.56 -3.90
N THR A 404 24.44 -22.53 -5.16
CA THR A 404 25.70 -21.91 -5.61
C THR A 404 25.55 -20.40 -5.94
N ASN A 405 24.33 -19.86 -5.97
CA ASN A 405 24.13 -18.43 -6.15
C ASN A 405 24.27 -17.70 -4.80
N GLU A 406 25.39 -17.03 -4.60
CA GLU A 406 25.72 -16.37 -3.33
C GLU A 406 24.73 -15.24 -2.94
N LYS A 407 24.15 -14.53 -3.92
CA LYS A 407 23.13 -13.50 -3.67
C LYS A 407 21.85 -14.14 -3.15
N TYR A 408 21.42 -15.24 -3.78
CA TYR A 408 20.28 -16.00 -3.32
C TYR A 408 20.48 -16.58 -1.91
N GLN A 409 21.62 -17.24 -1.67
CA GLN A 409 21.96 -17.76 -0.35
C GLN A 409 21.89 -16.68 0.74
N TYR A 410 22.40 -15.48 0.45
CA TYR A 410 22.33 -14.39 1.40
C TYR A 410 20.90 -13.93 1.66
N LEU A 411 20.09 -13.71 0.61
CA LEU A 411 18.69 -13.28 0.76
C LEU A 411 17.85 -14.34 1.47
N GLU A 412 18.04 -15.60 1.16
CA GLU A 412 17.41 -16.73 1.87
C GLU A 412 17.78 -16.74 3.36
N LYS A 413 19.07 -16.57 3.67
CA LYS A 413 19.59 -16.52 5.04
C LYS A 413 18.99 -15.39 5.87
N VAL A 414 18.72 -14.24 5.26
CA VAL A 414 18.11 -13.10 5.95
C VAL A 414 16.57 -13.14 5.93
N GLY A 415 15.97 -14.23 5.46
CA GLY A 415 14.56 -14.54 5.65
C GLY A 415 13.67 -14.45 4.42
N PHE A 416 14.19 -14.06 3.24
CA PHE A 416 13.35 -13.97 2.03
C PHE A 416 13.02 -15.34 1.47
N ARG A 417 11.75 -15.49 1.03
CA ARG A 417 11.19 -16.71 0.43
C ARG A 417 10.48 -16.44 -0.88
N TYR A 418 9.94 -15.23 -1.06
CA TYR A 418 9.19 -14.83 -2.25
C TYR A 418 9.98 -13.78 -3.02
N PHE A 419 10.28 -14.10 -4.29
CA PHE A 419 11.18 -13.32 -5.14
C PHE A 419 10.44 -12.91 -6.41
N CYS A 420 10.18 -11.61 -6.60
CA CYS A 420 9.43 -11.12 -7.73
C CYS A 420 10.27 -10.16 -8.58
N ASN A 421 10.55 -10.57 -9.80
CA ASN A 421 11.20 -9.76 -10.83
C ASN A 421 10.18 -9.26 -11.86
N VAL A 422 10.58 -8.50 -12.86
CA VAL A 422 9.70 -8.06 -13.95
C VAL A 422 9.84 -8.97 -15.15
N ASP A 423 8.68 -9.39 -15.70
CA ASP A 423 8.58 -10.20 -16.91
C ASP A 423 7.31 -9.82 -17.69
N SER A 424 7.40 -9.68 -18.99
CA SER A 424 6.26 -9.39 -19.86
C SER A 424 5.46 -10.63 -20.26
N ASN A 425 5.83 -11.84 -19.84
CA ASN A 425 5.05 -13.04 -20.09
C ASN A 425 3.76 -13.01 -19.26
N GLN A 426 2.70 -13.57 -19.82
CA GLN A 426 1.41 -13.66 -19.14
C GLN A 426 1.53 -14.41 -17.81
N TYR A 427 2.29 -15.49 -17.79
CA TYR A 427 2.53 -16.31 -16.61
C TYR A 427 4.02 -16.61 -16.47
N TYR A 428 4.53 -16.40 -15.30
CA TYR A 428 5.86 -16.84 -14.90
C TYR A 428 5.86 -17.14 -13.40
N VAL A 429 5.77 -18.42 -13.06
CA VAL A 429 5.86 -18.93 -11.67
C VAL A 429 6.88 -20.03 -11.63
N GLN A 430 7.85 -19.89 -10.73
CA GLN A 430 8.87 -20.88 -10.48
C GLN A 430 8.94 -21.19 -9.00
N MET A 431 8.73 -22.46 -8.66
CA MET A 431 8.79 -22.91 -7.28
C MET A 431 10.04 -23.76 -7.08
N GLY A 432 10.86 -23.40 -6.09
CA GLY A 432 11.98 -24.17 -5.59
C GLY A 432 11.59 -24.94 -4.31
N SER A 433 12.58 -25.63 -3.72
CA SER A 433 12.35 -26.35 -2.46
C SER A 433 12.01 -25.43 -1.29
N ASN A 434 12.50 -24.18 -1.31
CA ASN A 434 12.41 -23.21 -0.22
C ASN A 434 12.15 -21.79 -0.70
N TYR A 435 11.64 -21.61 -1.92
CA TYR A 435 11.24 -20.31 -2.44
C TYR A 435 10.12 -20.41 -3.47
N LEU A 436 9.36 -19.31 -3.59
CA LEU A 436 8.52 -18.99 -4.74
C LEU A 436 9.16 -17.82 -5.49
N ARG A 437 9.21 -17.90 -6.83
CA ARG A 437 9.61 -16.80 -7.70
C ARG A 437 8.54 -16.53 -8.72
N GLN A 438 8.18 -15.25 -8.89
CA GLN A 438 7.13 -14.84 -9.82
C GLN A 438 7.56 -13.63 -10.66
N GLY A 439 7.33 -13.71 -11.97
CA GLY A 439 7.50 -12.57 -12.87
C GLY A 439 6.28 -11.65 -12.83
N ARG A 440 6.52 -10.32 -12.82
CA ARG A 440 5.49 -9.28 -12.73
C ARG A 440 5.39 -8.51 -14.04
N ARG A 441 4.17 -8.15 -14.43
CA ARG A 441 3.85 -7.39 -15.64
C ARG A 441 3.54 -5.95 -15.24
N ASN A 442 4.29 -4.99 -15.81
CA ASN A 442 4.02 -3.57 -15.59
C ASN A 442 2.74 -3.11 -16.30
N LEU A 443 1.92 -2.34 -15.57
CA LEU A 443 0.72 -1.70 -16.09
C LEU A 443 0.94 -0.17 -15.98
N ASP A 444 1.59 0.42 -16.97
CA ASP A 444 2.01 1.82 -16.98
C ASP A 444 1.75 2.50 -18.32
N GLY A 445 2.02 3.79 -18.41
CA GLY A 445 1.75 4.58 -19.61
C GLY A 445 2.49 4.08 -20.84
N LEU A 446 3.77 3.69 -20.70
CA LEU A 446 4.55 3.19 -21.83
C LEU A 446 4.03 1.83 -22.31
N ARG A 447 3.71 0.91 -21.39
CA ARG A 447 3.15 -0.40 -21.73
C ARG A 447 1.83 -0.26 -22.46
N MET A 448 0.92 0.56 -21.95
CA MET A 448 -0.37 0.79 -22.62
C MET A 448 -0.19 1.43 -23.99
N TRP A 449 0.71 2.39 -24.12
CA TRP A 449 1.01 3.02 -25.40
C TRP A 449 1.57 2.02 -26.43
N GLU A 450 2.54 1.19 -26.04
CA GLU A 450 3.09 0.14 -26.91
C GLU A 450 2.01 -0.86 -27.37
N ASP A 451 1.11 -1.23 -26.49
CA ASP A 451 0.01 -2.14 -26.79
C ASP A 451 -1.01 -1.50 -27.74
N ILE A 452 -1.28 -0.19 -27.63
CA ILE A 452 -2.11 0.56 -28.57
C ILE A 452 -1.45 0.60 -29.96
N GLN A 453 -0.13 0.85 -30.02
CA GLN A 453 0.60 0.90 -31.30
C GLN A 453 0.72 -0.48 -31.96
N ASN A 454 0.68 -1.56 -31.18
CA ASN A 454 0.86 -2.92 -31.67
C ASN A 454 -0.19 -3.89 -31.07
N PRO A 455 -1.48 -3.72 -31.38
CA PRO A 455 -2.57 -4.46 -30.70
C PRO A 455 -2.49 -5.98 -30.90
N THR A 456 -1.92 -6.45 -32.02
CA THR A 456 -1.71 -7.88 -32.28
C THR A 456 -0.58 -8.50 -31.45
N LYS A 457 0.25 -7.68 -30.80
CA LYS A 457 1.35 -8.10 -29.91
C LYS A 457 1.17 -7.55 -28.49
N SER A 458 -0.03 -7.10 -28.18
CA SER A 458 -0.36 -6.57 -26.85
C SER A 458 0.05 -7.55 -25.76
N LYS A 459 0.62 -7.00 -24.72
CA LYS A 459 1.06 -7.74 -23.51
C LYS A 459 0.02 -7.73 -22.40
N THR A 460 -1.06 -6.94 -22.58
CA THR A 460 -2.10 -6.77 -21.55
C THR A 460 -3.51 -7.10 -22.06
N ALA A 461 -3.67 -7.60 -23.28
CA ALA A 461 -4.98 -7.87 -23.89
C ALA A 461 -5.84 -8.89 -23.12
N ASP A 462 -5.22 -9.79 -22.37
CA ASP A 462 -5.91 -10.72 -21.48
C ASP A 462 -6.52 -10.01 -20.27
N LEU A 463 -5.95 -8.87 -19.84
CA LEU A 463 -6.38 -8.07 -18.69
C LEU A 463 -7.38 -6.99 -19.10
N PHE A 464 -7.05 -6.20 -20.11
CA PHE A 464 -7.86 -5.09 -20.62
C PHE A 464 -7.50 -4.74 -22.07
N ASN A 465 -8.35 -3.94 -22.70
CA ASN A 465 -7.99 -3.28 -23.97
C ASN A 465 -7.30 -1.95 -23.67
N ALA A 466 -6.04 -1.81 -24.05
CA ALA A 466 -5.24 -0.63 -23.74
C ALA A 466 -5.87 0.68 -24.30
N ALA A 467 -6.49 0.65 -25.46
CA ALA A 467 -7.14 1.84 -26.06
C ALA A 467 -8.36 2.34 -25.25
N ASP A 468 -9.06 1.45 -24.54
CA ASP A 468 -10.25 1.79 -23.76
C ASP A 468 -9.88 2.39 -22.38
N VAL A 469 -8.75 1.97 -21.83
CA VAL A 469 -8.31 2.40 -20.50
C VAL A 469 -7.39 3.62 -20.52
N PHE A 470 -6.60 3.79 -21.59
CA PHE A 470 -5.61 4.86 -21.73
C PHE A 470 -6.21 6.25 -21.51
N ASP A 471 -5.60 7.03 -20.62
CA ASP A 471 -6.08 8.36 -20.26
C ASP A 471 -5.79 9.36 -21.38
N LYS A 472 -6.84 10.06 -21.84
CA LYS A 472 -6.74 11.09 -22.88
C LYS A 472 -5.92 12.32 -22.44
N ALA A 473 -5.72 12.52 -21.15
CA ALA A 473 -4.88 13.58 -20.61
C ALA A 473 -3.37 13.30 -20.77
N ARG A 474 -2.98 12.06 -21.08
CA ARG A 474 -1.58 11.73 -21.32
C ARG A 474 -1.01 12.40 -22.55
N PRO A 475 0.16 13.04 -22.46
CA PRO A 475 0.91 13.46 -23.64
C PRO A 475 1.30 12.26 -24.51
N THR A 476 1.04 12.36 -25.82
CA THR A 476 1.41 11.35 -26.80
C THR A 476 2.29 11.94 -27.91
N PRO A 477 3.23 11.17 -28.48
CA PRO A 477 3.57 9.79 -28.11
C PRO A 477 4.16 9.68 -26.71
N VAL A 478 3.93 8.56 -26.02
CA VAL A 478 4.67 8.25 -24.77
C VAL A 478 6.11 7.90 -25.17
N PRO A 479 7.13 8.62 -24.69
CA PRO A 479 8.50 8.37 -25.08
C PRO A 479 8.98 6.97 -24.66
N SER A 480 9.76 6.30 -25.51
CA SER A 480 10.51 5.10 -25.11
C SER A 480 11.73 5.48 -24.25
N TYR A 481 12.29 4.51 -23.52
CA TYR A 481 13.54 4.67 -22.76
C TYR A 481 14.77 4.87 -23.63
#